data_766f0e0f17e7179a1638325b58306a0c
#
_entry.id   766f0e0f17e7179a1638325b58306a0c
#
_cell.length_a   1.000
_cell.length_b   1.000
_cell.length_c   1.000
_cell.angle_alpha   90.00
_cell.angle_beta   90.00
_cell.angle_gamma   90.00
#
_symmetry.space_group_name_H-M   'P 1'
#
loop_
_entity.id
_entity.type
_entity.pdbx_description
1 polymer ?
#
loop_
_entity_poly.entity_id
_entity_poly.type
_entity_poly.pdbx_seq_one_letter_code
_entity_poly.pdbx_strand_id
1 'polypeptide(L)'
;MARPTHGGNRNWAAQLANCDPDQILDFSASINPLGPPQSVLQAIQTNLHRVTAYPDPSYGELQSALATFHDIPMDWIMVGNGAAELLTWVGRELAALPQTYVLAPGFADYHRAITAFNGKLSPLALDLDRLSRCSETVTDWVCCPELVTAIATKPDSSSCGLLINTPHNPTGVIFSRRLLQPLLEQFALVVVDEAFMDFLPPEQQQSVLDLVLDWPNLVVVRSLTKFYSLPGLRLGYVVAHPDYLQRWQQWRDPWPVNVLAEVAAIAALDDHDFQHQTWDWLTATRPPLSQALQAIPGLTPFPASANFFLVQTEGSSTQLQQQLLQHHQILIRDCLSFRELGDRYFRIAIRRPVENQQLLNGIQQVMSISV
;
A
#
# COMPACT_ATOMS: atom_id res chain seq x y z
N MET A 1 -23.75 2.11 -12.84
CA MET A 1 -22.38 1.64 -13.08
C MET A 1 -21.89 0.84 -11.90
N ALA A 2 -21.06 -0.20 -12.14
CA ALA A 2 -20.44 -0.95 -11.05
C ALA A 2 -19.47 -0.05 -10.27
N ARG A 3 -19.49 -0.15 -8.95
CA ARG A 3 -18.60 0.60 -8.05
C ARG A 3 -17.18 0.02 -8.15
N PRO A 4 -16.12 0.87 -8.27
CA PRO A 4 -14.75 0.39 -8.34
C PRO A 4 -14.30 -0.30 -7.06
N THR A 5 -13.59 -1.42 -7.19
CA THR A 5 -12.98 -2.14 -6.05
C THR A 5 -11.76 -1.40 -5.49
N HIS A 6 -11.11 -0.54 -6.28
CA HIS A 6 -9.93 0.22 -5.91
C HIS A 6 -10.16 1.74 -6.07
N GLY A 7 -9.41 2.55 -5.34
CA GLY A 7 -9.38 4.01 -5.54
C GLY A 7 -8.72 4.40 -6.87
N GLY A 8 -8.76 5.71 -7.20
CA GLY A 8 -8.09 6.26 -8.36
C GLY A 8 -8.90 6.21 -9.67
N ASN A 9 -10.15 5.77 -9.65
CA ASN A 9 -10.97 5.74 -10.85
C ASN A 9 -11.68 7.10 -11.08
N ARG A 10 -10.91 8.08 -11.57
CA ARG A 10 -11.40 9.44 -11.86
C ARG A 10 -12.48 9.45 -12.93
N ASN A 11 -12.43 8.56 -13.93
CA ASN A 11 -13.45 8.48 -14.97
C ASN A 11 -14.82 8.08 -14.39
N TRP A 12 -14.87 7.09 -13.51
CA TRP A 12 -16.08 6.70 -12.81
C TRP A 12 -16.62 7.85 -11.93
N ALA A 13 -15.73 8.52 -11.20
CA ALA A 13 -16.10 9.64 -10.34
C ALA A 13 -16.66 10.83 -11.13
N ALA A 14 -16.01 11.18 -12.25
CA ALA A 14 -16.42 12.25 -13.14
C ALA A 14 -17.82 12.02 -13.74
N GLN A 15 -18.14 10.78 -14.09
CA GLN A 15 -19.50 10.42 -14.55
C GLN A 15 -20.56 10.64 -13.48
N LEU A 16 -20.25 10.33 -12.19
CA LEU A 16 -21.18 10.58 -11.09
C LEU A 16 -21.30 12.06 -10.74
N ALA A 17 -20.22 12.82 -10.86
CA ALA A 17 -20.15 14.25 -10.60
C ALA A 17 -20.62 15.09 -11.80
N ASN A 18 -20.85 14.48 -12.97
CA ASN A 18 -21.17 15.15 -14.23
C ASN A 18 -20.15 16.26 -14.58
N CYS A 19 -18.86 15.93 -14.53
CA CYS A 19 -17.75 16.85 -14.80
C CYS A 19 -16.62 16.13 -15.59
N ASP A 20 -15.57 16.88 -15.95
CA ASP A 20 -14.37 16.30 -16.55
C ASP A 20 -13.56 15.52 -15.51
N PRO A 21 -12.94 14.36 -15.85
CA PRO A 21 -12.07 13.62 -14.95
C PRO A 21 -10.91 14.44 -14.34
N ASP A 22 -10.45 15.47 -15.04
CA ASP A 22 -9.39 16.36 -14.54
C ASP A 22 -9.86 17.36 -13.48
N GLN A 23 -11.16 17.55 -13.33
CA GLN A 23 -11.76 18.36 -12.25
C GLN A 23 -11.92 17.57 -10.95
N ILE A 24 -11.76 16.22 -10.98
CA ILE A 24 -11.89 15.42 -9.78
C ILE A 24 -10.67 15.57 -8.89
N LEU A 25 -10.88 16.08 -7.68
CA LEU A 25 -9.89 16.09 -6.62
C LEU A 25 -9.90 14.72 -5.93
N ASP A 26 -8.91 13.88 -6.26
CA ASP A 26 -8.89 12.46 -5.86
C ASP A 26 -8.14 12.23 -4.56
N PHE A 27 -8.87 11.95 -3.48
CA PHE A 27 -8.37 11.46 -2.18
C PHE A 27 -8.48 9.94 -2.02
N SER A 28 -9.00 9.22 -3.02
CA SER A 28 -9.24 7.77 -2.92
C SER A 28 -8.00 6.93 -3.16
N ALA A 29 -7.02 7.49 -3.87
CA ALA A 29 -5.72 6.88 -4.15
C ALA A 29 -4.63 7.56 -3.32
N SER A 30 -3.93 6.79 -2.49
CA SER A 30 -2.87 7.30 -1.60
C SER A 30 -1.55 7.47 -2.36
N ILE A 31 -1.53 8.41 -3.29
CA ILE A 31 -0.36 8.78 -4.10
C ILE A 31 0.23 10.09 -3.54
N ASN A 32 1.54 10.21 -3.55
CA ASN A 32 2.24 11.43 -3.13
C ASN A 32 1.78 12.63 -3.99
N PRO A 33 1.25 13.72 -3.38
CA PRO A 33 0.73 14.87 -4.13
C PRO A 33 1.83 15.82 -4.63
N LEU A 34 3.10 15.61 -4.25
CA LEU A 34 4.20 16.42 -4.76
C LEU A 34 4.48 16.15 -6.24
N GLY A 35 3.92 15.04 -6.76
CA GLY A 35 4.05 14.63 -8.16
C GLY A 35 5.33 13.81 -8.38
N PRO A 36 5.55 13.30 -9.59
CA PRO A 36 6.81 12.64 -9.88
C PRO A 36 7.99 13.61 -9.72
N PRO A 37 9.16 13.13 -9.25
CA PRO A 37 10.38 13.94 -9.23
C PRO A 37 10.71 14.49 -10.62
N GLN A 38 11.29 15.69 -10.69
CA GLN A 38 11.69 16.28 -11.98
C GLN A 38 12.77 15.44 -12.66
N SER A 39 13.67 14.84 -11.90
CA SER A 39 14.68 13.87 -12.36
C SER A 39 14.06 12.71 -13.13
N VAL A 40 12.95 12.17 -12.62
CA VAL A 40 12.18 11.07 -13.24
C VAL A 40 11.56 11.51 -14.56
N LEU A 41 10.91 12.69 -14.59
CA LEU A 41 10.32 13.21 -15.83
C LEU A 41 11.37 13.43 -16.91
N GLN A 42 12.54 13.95 -16.54
CA GLN A 42 13.68 14.13 -17.43
C GLN A 42 14.22 12.79 -17.92
N ALA A 43 14.38 11.79 -17.04
CA ALA A 43 14.83 10.46 -17.41
C ALA A 43 13.89 9.80 -18.43
N ILE A 44 12.56 9.89 -18.21
CA ILE A 44 11.57 9.40 -19.15
C ILE A 44 11.70 10.10 -20.50
N GLN A 45 11.74 11.44 -20.51
CA GLN A 45 11.80 12.23 -21.72
C GLN A 45 13.05 11.91 -22.55
N THR A 46 14.21 11.81 -21.91
CA THR A 46 15.50 11.49 -22.56
C THR A 46 15.50 10.08 -23.14
N ASN A 47 14.78 9.15 -22.53
CA ASN A 47 14.77 7.73 -22.91
C ASN A 47 13.53 7.30 -23.71
N LEU A 48 12.68 8.23 -24.18
CA LEU A 48 11.49 7.89 -24.98
C LEU A 48 11.82 7.03 -26.21
N HIS A 49 12.99 7.22 -26.82
CA HIS A 49 13.43 6.43 -27.97
C HIS A 49 13.59 4.92 -27.66
N ARG A 50 13.80 4.52 -26.40
CA ARG A 50 13.95 3.12 -25.96
C ARG A 50 12.68 2.29 -26.15
N VAL A 51 11.50 2.92 -26.32
CA VAL A 51 10.21 2.20 -26.54
C VAL A 51 10.19 1.39 -27.84
N THR A 52 11.15 1.58 -28.73
CA THR A 52 11.30 0.82 -29.99
C THR A 52 11.99 -0.53 -29.81
N ALA A 53 12.51 -0.83 -28.62
CA ALA A 53 13.22 -2.07 -28.29
C ALA A 53 12.56 -2.77 -27.09
N TYR A 54 12.69 -4.10 -27.04
CA TYR A 54 12.32 -4.85 -25.84
C TYR A 54 13.21 -4.44 -24.66
N PRO A 55 12.67 -4.46 -23.42
CA PRO A 55 13.48 -4.29 -22.22
C PRO A 55 14.56 -5.38 -22.11
N ASP A 56 15.60 -5.11 -21.33
CA ASP A 56 16.51 -6.17 -20.87
C ASP A 56 15.74 -7.14 -19.97
N PRO A 57 15.62 -8.43 -20.34
CA PRO A 57 14.87 -9.39 -19.53
C PRO A 57 15.46 -9.64 -18.13
N SER A 58 16.72 -9.29 -17.92
CA SER A 58 17.39 -9.36 -16.61
C SER A 58 17.18 -8.12 -15.75
N TYR A 59 16.82 -6.96 -16.35
CA TYR A 59 16.71 -5.67 -15.64
C TYR A 59 17.95 -5.32 -14.81
N GLY A 60 19.14 -5.63 -15.32
CA GLY A 60 20.40 -5.59 -14.56
C GLY A 60 20.71 -4.22 -13.99
N GLU A 61 20.47 -3.13 -14.72
CA GLU A 61 20.68 -1.76 -14.24
C GLU A 61 19.76 -1.43 -13.05
N LEU A 62 18.48 -1.76 -13.15
CA LEU A 62 17.51 -1.50 -12.08
C LEU A 62 17.75 -2.39 -10.87
N GLN A 63 18.03 -3.68 -11.06
CA GLN A 63 18.36 -4.58 -9.96
C GLN A 63 19.63 -4.12 -9.23
N SER A 64 20.66 -3.67 -9.96
CA SER A 64 21.87 -3.11 -9.35
C SER A 64 21.61 -1.86 -8.54
N ALA A 65 20.76 -0.94 -9.04
CA ALA A 65 20.35 0.26 -8.32
C ALA A 65 19.61 -0.09 -7.02
N LEU A 66 18.65 -1.03 -7.06
CA LEU A 66 17.92 -1.50 -5.89
C LEU A 66 18.82 -2.24 -4.89
N ALA A 67 19.77 -3.05 -5.39
CA ALA A 67 20.76 -3.75 -4.58
C ALA A 67 21.64 -2.77 -3.78
N THR A 68 22.10 -1.71 -4.46
CA THR A 68 22.84 -0.62 -3.81
C THR A 68 22.00 0.16 -2.82
N PHE A 69 20.75 0.48 -3.19
CA PHE A 69 19.84 1.27 -2.34
C PHE A 69 19.49 0.56 -1.02
N HIS A 70 19.41 -0.77 -1.03
CA HIS A 70 19.03 -1.57 0.14
C HIS A 70 20.18 -2.33 0.81
N ASP A 71 21.39 -2.29 0.24
CA ASP A 71 22.52 -3.10 0.68
C ASP A 71 22.18 -4.62 0.70
N ILE A 72 21.55 -5.10 -0.37
CA ILE A 72 21.11 -6.49 -0.55
C ILE A 72 21.74 -7.05 -1.84
N PRO A 73 22.16 -8.32 -1.89
CA PRO A 73 22.68 -8.91 -3.13
C PRO A 73 21.64 -8.86 -4.26
N MET A 74 22.11 -8.59 -5.49
CA MET A 74 21.26 -8.35 -6.65
C MET A 74 20.35 -9.56 -6.99
N ASP A 75 20.81 -10.78 -6.78
CA ASP A 75 20.08 -12.02 -7.03
C ASP A 75 18.94 -12.29 -6.02
N TRP A 76 18.85 -11.49 -4.96
CA TRP A 76 17.74 -11.48 -3.99
C TRP A 76 16.60 -10.53 -4.38
N ILE A 77 16.74 -9.81 -5.50
CA ILE A 77 15.79 -8.78 -5.92
C ILE A 77 15.14 -9.17 -7.25
N MET A 78 13.82 -9.07 -7.35
CA MET A 78 13.09 -9.20 -8.61
C MET A 78 12.17 -8.00 -8.79
N VAL A 79 12.26 -7.34 -9.94
CA VAL A 79 11.37 -6.24 -10.34
C VAL A 79 10.10 -6.78 -11.00
N GLY A 80 8.99 -6.05 -10.91
CA GLY A 80 7.71 -6.48 -11.50
C GLY A 80 6.81 -5.35 -11.96
N ASN A 81 5.82 -5.68 -12.76
CA ASN A 81 4.80 -4.75 -13.29
C ASN A 81 3.86 -4.28 -12.17
N GLY A 82 4.42 -3.49 -11.25
CA GLY A 82 3.82 -3.13 -9.97
C GLY A 82 3.87 -4.28 -8.95
N ALA A 83 3.70 -3.95 -7.69
CA ALA A 83 3.60 -4.95 -6.63
C ALA A 83 2.48 -5.99 -6.89
N ALA A 84 1.46 -5.63 -7.67
CA ALA A 84 0.32 -6.51 -7.98
C ALA A 84 0.72 -7.75 -8.79
N GLU A 85 1.67 -7.64 -9.73
CA GLU A 85 2.22 -8.82 -10.40
C GLU A 85 2.96 -9.71 -9.40
N LEU A 86 3.84 -9.13 -8.60
CA LEU A 86 4.63 -9.86 -7.62
C LEU A 86 3.76 -10.54 -6.57
N LEU A 87 2.69 -9.87 -6.11
CA LEU A 87 1.68 -10.48 -5.23
C LEU A 87 0.97 -11.69 -5.90
N THR A 88 0.88 -11.74 -7.22
CA THR A 88 0.33 -12.91 -7.92
C THR A 88 1.26 -14.13 -7.73
N TRP A 89 2.55 -13.96 -7.86
CA TRP A 89 3.53 -15.05 -7.65
C TRP A 89 3.64 -15.45 -6.19
N VAL A 90 3.65 -14.47 -5.28
CA VAL A 90 3.49 -14.69 -3.84
C VAL A 90 2.23 -15.50 -3.53
N GLY A 91 1.10 -15.13 -4.14
CA GLY A 91 -0.17 -15.83 -3.97
C GLY A 91 -0.12 -17.30 -4.43
N ARG A 92 0.66 -17.59 -5.49
CA ARG A 92 0.89 -18.95 -5.96
C ARG A 92 1.69 -19.79 -4.94
N GLU A 93 2.73 -19.22 -4.34
CA GLU A 93 3.49 -19.91 -3.26
C GLU A 93 2.62 -20.16 -2.03
N LEU A 94 1.88 -19.12 -1.58
CA LEU A 94 0.97 -19.24 -0.45
C LEU A 94 -0.17 -20.25 -0.70
N ALA A 95 -0.64 -20.35 -1.93
CA ALA A 95 -1.69 -21.32 -2.31
C ALA A 95 -1.22 -22.76 -2.27
N ALA A 96 0.08 -23.03 -2.33
CA ALA A 96 0.64 -24.37 -2.17
C ALA A 96 0.64 -24.85 -0.70
N LEU A 97 0.44 -23.93 0.24
CA LEU A 97 0.37 -24.24 1.68
C LEU A 97 -1.05 -24.63 2.09
N PRO A 98 -1.22 -25.45 3.14
CA PRO A 98 -2.54 -25.87 3.63
C PRO A 98 -3.48 -24.72 3.97
N GLN A 99 -2.94 -23.61 4.47
CA GLN A 99 -3.68 -22.43 4.92
C GLN A 99 -2.79 -21.19 4.88
N THR A 100 -3.37 -20.04 4.50
CA THR A 100 -2.71 -18.73 4.62
C THR A 100 -3.53 -17.80 5.51
N TYR A 101 -2.88 -17.21 6.48
CA TYR A 101 -3.46 -16.20 7.36
C TYR A 101 -3.21 -14.81 6.78
N VAL A 102 -4.23 -13.94 6.83
CA VAL A 102 -4.19 -12.56 6.34
C VAL A 102 -4.89 -11.64 7.33
N LEU A 103 -4.28 -10.51 7.68
CA LEU A 103 -4.94 -9.52 8.55
C LEU A 103 -6.21 -8.96 7.88
N ALA A 104 -7.26 -8.82 8.67
CA ALA A 104 -8.56 -8.28 8.23
C ALA A 104 -8.99 -7.12 9.16
N PRO A 105 -9.43 -5.97 8.60
CA PRO A 105 -9.58 -5.70 7.16
C PRO A 105 -8.24 -5.67 6.44
N GLY A 106 -8.17 -6.15 5.20
CA GLY A 106 -6.94 -6.21 4.42
C GLY A 106 -7.15 -5.80 2.96
N PHE A 107 -6.05 -5.53 2.27
CA PHE A 107 -6.10 -5.14 0.87
C PHE A 107 -6.71 -6.25 0.00
N ALA A 108 -7.74 -5.90 -0.78
CA ALA A 108 -8.55 -6.88 -1.53
C ALA A 108 -7.74 -7.74 -2.51
N ASP A 109 -6.60 -7.24 -3.00
CA ASP A 109 -5.76 -7.95 -3.95
C ASP A 109 -5.07 -9.19 -3.36
N TYR A 110 -4.88 -9.26 -2.04
CA TYR A 110 -4.35 -10.46 -1.39
C TYR A 110 -5.30 -11.64 -1.56
N HIS A 111 -6.60 -11.38 -1.42
CA HIS A 111 -7.62 -12.40 -1.67
C HIS A 111 -7.57 -12.87 -3.13
N ARG A 112 -7.54 -11.94 -4.10
CA ARG A 112 -7.41 -12.26 -5.52
C ARG A 112 -6.17 -13.11 -5.80
N ALA A 113 -5.00 -12.68 -5.29
CA ALA A 113 -3.72 -13.33 -5.56
C ALA A 113 -3.69 -14.78 -5.09
N ILE A 114 -4.20 -15.06 -3.89
CA ILE A 114 -4.18 -16.40 -3.29
C ILE A 114 -5.28 -17.29 -3.88
N THR A 115 -6.52 -16.77 -4.04
CA THR A 115 -7.64 -17.57 -4.54
C THR A 115 -7.54 -17.87 -6.04
N ALA A 116 -6.80 -17.08 -6.82
CA ALA A 116 -6.52 -17.36 -8.22
C ALA A 116 -5.82 -18.71 -8.43
N PHE A 117 -5.14 -19.22 -7.41
CA PHE A 117 -4.49 -20.53 -7.40
C PHE A 117 -5.15 -21.54 -6.46
N ASN A 118 -6.43 -21.32 -6.11
CA ASN A 118 -7.20 -22.18 -5.20
C ASN A 118 -6.64 -22.24 -3.76
N GLY A 119 -5.84 -21.28 -3.36
CA GLY A 119 -5.32 -21.19 -2.00
C GLY A 119 -6.40 -20.89 -0.96
N LYS A 120 -6.22 -21.42 0.25
CA LYS A 120 -7.14 -21.23 1.36
C LYS A 120 -6.70 -20.04 2.23
N LEU A 121 -7.62 -19.11 2.45
CA LEU A 121 -7.44 -17.93 3.28
C LEU A 121 -8.18 -18.06 4.61
N SER A 122 -7.49 -17.65 5.70
CA SER A 122 -8.11 -17.40 7.00
C SER A 122 -7.89 -15.94 7.37
N PRO A 123 -8.94 -15.13 7.45
CA PRO A 123 -8.82 -13.77 7.95
C PRO A 123 -8.49 -13.81 9.46
N LEU A 124 -7.60 -12.91 9.88
CA LEU A 124 -7.27 -12.63 11.27
C LEU A 124 -7.79 -11.23 11.59
N ALA A 125 -8.91 -11.15 12.31
CA ALA A 125 -9.56 -9.88 12.57
C ALA A 125 -8.70 -8.99 13.48
N LEU A 126 -8.56 -7.72 13.07
CA LEU A 126 -7.97 -6.67 13.87
C LEU A 126 -9.05 -6.01 14.73
N ASP A 127 -8.74 -5.80 16.00
CA ASP A 127 -9.56 -5.02 16.92
C ASP A 127 -9.43 -3.53 16.56
N LEU A 128 -10.37 -3.04 15.74
CA LEU A 128 -10.38 -1.67 15.25
C LEU A 128 -10.57 -0.65 16.38
N ASP A 129 -11.34 -0.99 17.42
CA ASP A 129 -11.54 -0.11 18.56
C ASP A 129 -10.24 0.09 19.35
N ARG A 130 -9.44 -0.94 19.47
CA ARG A 130 -8.09 -0.82 20.03
C ARG A 130 -7.15 -0.05 19.12
N LEU A 131 -7.12 -0.38 17.83
CA LEU A 131 -6.25 0.30 16.87
C LEU A 131 -6.52 1.80 16.79
N SER A 132 -7.78 2.22 16.88
CA SER A 132 -8.13 3.65 16.86
C SER A 132 -7.53 4.46 18.03
N ARG A 133 -7.14 3.78 19.11
CA ARG A 133 -6.60 4.36 20.35
C ARG A 133 -5.10 4.08 20.53
N CYS A 134 -4.49 3.29 19.65
CA CYS A 134 -3.06 3.00 19.68
C CYS A 134 -2.23 4.20 19.21
N SER A 135 -0.91 4.12 19.41
CA SER A 135 0.03 4.97 18.68
C SER A 135 0.09 4.57 17.20
N GLU A 136 0.72 5.40 16.36
CA GLU A 136 0.96 5.08 14.95
C GLU A 136 1.76 3.78 14.78
N THR A 137 2.60 3.43 15.76
CA THR A 137 3.38 2.19 15.80
C THR A 137 2.79 1.21 16.80
N VAL A 138 2.36 0.06 16.30
CA VAL A 138 1.84 -1.06 17.09
C VAL A 138 3.03 -1.94 17.51
N THR A 139 3.20 -2.13 18.80
CA THR A 139 4.35 -2.84 19.39
C THR A 139 4.01 -4.21 19.97
N ASP A 140 2.73 -4.56 20.06
CA ASP A 140 2.25 -5.86 20.51
C ASP A 140 1.03 -6.33 19.69
N TRP A 141 0.76 -7.65 19.71
CA TRP A 141 -0.35 -8.26 18.98
C TRP A 141 -1.67 -8.28 19.77
N VAL A 142 -1.77 -7.53 20.85
CA VAL A 142 -3.02 -7.44 21.63
C VAL A 142 -4.18 -6.87 20.80
N CYS A 143 -3.87 -6.15 19.73
CA CYS A 143 -4.84 -5.69 18.74
C CYS A 143 -5.28 -6.78 17.74
N CYS A 144 -4.65 -7.96 17.75
CA CYS A 144 -5.03 -9.09 16.91
C CYS A 144 -5.02 -10.39 17.73
N PRO A 145 -6.00 -10.59 18.64
CA PRO A 145 -6.05 -11.77 19.51
C PRO A 145 -6.19 -13.08 18.72
N GLU A 146 -6.75 -13.03 17.52
CA GLU A 146 -6.86 -14.20 16.65
C GLU A 146 -5.50 -14.66 16.13
N LEU A 147 -4.57 -13.75 15.84
CA LEU A 147 -3.20 -14.11 15.48
C LEU A 147 -2.48 -14.77 16.65
N VAL A 148 -2.60 -14.19 17.86
CA VAL A 148 -2.03 -14.76 19.08
C VAL A 148 -2.58 -16.17 19.31
N THR A 149 -3.89 -16.35 19.15
CA THR A 149 -4.56 -17.66 19.29
C THR A 149 -4.09 -18.63 18.21
N ALA A 150 -4.00 -18.19 16.94
CA ALA A 150 -3.55 -19.04 15.84
C ALA A 150 -2.12 -19.55 16.06
N ILE A 151 -1.24 -18.69 16.59
CA ILE A 151 0.13 -19.05 16.95
C ILE A 151 0.17 -20.05 18.12
N ALA A 152 -0.64 -19.80 19.17
CA ALA A 152 -0.60 -20.59 20.41
C ALA A 152 -1.28 -21.96 20.32
N THR A 153 -2.33 -22.07 19.49
CA THR A 153 -3.23 -23.26 19.48
C THR A 153 -3.01 -24.20 18.31
N LYS A 154 -2.30 -23.77 17.26
CA LYS A 154 -2.05 -24.61 16.09
C LYS A 154 -0.59 -25.08 16.10
N PRO A 155 -0.33 -26.32 16.53
CA PRO A 155 1.01 -26.91 16.43
C PRO A 155 1.52 -26.98 14.98
N ASP A 156 0.68 -26.65 13.99
CA ASP A 156 0.92 -26.77 12.56
C ASP A 156 1.02 -25.40 11.84
N SER A 157 1.20 -24.30 12.58
CA SER A 157 1.49 -22.98 11.96
C SER A 157 2.78 -23.02 11.11
N SER A 158 3.70 -23.93 11.47
CA SER A 158 4.93 -24.19 10.71
C SER A 158 4.70 -24.75 9.30
N SER A 159 3.48 -25.18 8.97
CA SER A 159 3.06 -25.54 7.60
C SER A 159 2.22 -24.48 6.91
N CYS A 160 1.86 -23.40 7.59
CA CYS A 160 0.96 -22.35 7.09
C CYS A 160 1.72 -21.11 6.59
N GLY A 161 1.04 -20.33 5.75
CA GLY A 161 1.50 -19.02 5.30
C GLY A 161 0.93 -17.87 6.13
N LEU A 162 1.64 -16.76 6.19
CA LEU A 162 1.19 -15.50 6.78
C LEU A 162 1.46 -14.37 5.81
N LEU A 163 0.46 -13.51 5.54
CA LEU A 163 0.62 -12.29 4.77
C LEU A 163 0.19 -11.10 5.62
N ILE A 164 1.11 -10.18 5.82
CA ILE A 164 0.92 -8.92 6.57
C ILE A 164 1.33 -7.76 5.68
N ASN A 165 0.68 -6.62 5.81
CA ASN A 165 1.16 -5.37 5.23
C ASN A 165 1.46 -4.33 6.31
N THR A 166 2.57 -3.60 6.13
CA THR A 166 3.02 -2.56 7.05
C THR A 166 3.79 -1.46 6.30
N PRO A 167 3.40 -0.18 6.41
CA PRO A 167 2.18 0.34 7.06
C PRO A 167 0.90 -0.30 6.56
N HIS A 168 -0.02 -0.54 7.49
CA HIS A 168 -1.21 -1.34 7.23
C HIS A 168 -2.26 -0.58 6.41
N ASN A 169 -2.70 -1.16 5.31
CA ASN A 169 -3.81 -0.68 4.50
C ASN A 169 -5.05 -1.56 4.76
N PRO A 170 -6.12 -1.02 5.39
CA PRO A 170 -6.51 0.41 5.34
C PRO A 170 -6.23 1.25 6.59
N THR A 171 -5.76 0.73 7.71
CA THR A 171 -5.75 1.46 8.99
C THR A 171 -4.67 2.54 9.09
N GLY A 172 -3.56 2.43 8.34
CA GLY A 172 -2.45 3.38 8.39
C GLY A 172 -1.42 3.11 9.50
N VAL A 173 -1.68 2.21 10.43
CA VAL A 173 -0.73 1.87 11.50
C VAL A 173 0.47 1.08 10.97
N ILE A 174 1.62 1.20 11.63
CA ILE A 174 2.81 0.41 11.33
C ILE A 174 3.05 -0.62 12.42
N PHE A 175 3.27 -1.87 12.03
CA PHE A 175 3.69 -2.93 12.95
C PHE A 175 5.20 -2.89 13.13
N SER A 176 5.66 -2.90 14.40
CA SER A 176 7.08 -2.82 14.70
C SER A 176 7.83 -4.06 14.20
N ARG A 177 9.08 -3.87 13.78
CA ARG A 177 9.97 -4.96 13.39
C ARG A 177 10.11 -6.02 14.49
N ARG A 178 10.20 -5.59 15.76
CA ARG A 178 10.25 -6.47 16.93
C ARG A 178 9.03 -7.39 17.01
N LEU A 179 7.88 -6.93 16.55
CA LEU A 179 6.64 -7.69 16.53
C LEU A 179 6.60 -8.70 15.39
N LEU A 180 7.17 -8.36 14.23
CA LEU A 180 7.14 -9.20 13.02
C LEU A 180 8.18 -10.32 13.07
N GLN A 181 9.37 -10.05 13.59
CA GLN A 181 10.50 -10.98 13.54
C GLN A 181 10.21 -12.36 14.16
N PRO A 182 9.55 -12.50 15.34
CA PRO A 182 9.24 -13.82 15.91
C PRO A 182 8.29 -14.65 15.05
N LEU A 183 7.54 -14.05 14.13
CA LEU A 183 6.63 -14.77 13.23
C LEU A 183 7.38 -15.60 12.18
N LEU A 184 8.64 -15.24 11.89
CA LEU A 184 9.49 -15.95 10.93
C LEU A 184 9.84 -17.37 11.40
N GLU A 185 9.90 -17.61 12.71
CA GLU A 185 10.11 -18.94 13.30
C GLU A 185 8.85 -19.81 13.26
N GLN A 186 7.68 -19.20 13.07
CA GLN A 186 6.40 -19.85 13.34
C GLN A 186 5.64 -20.25 12.07
N PHE A 187 5.95 -19.63 10.93
CA PHE A 187 5.24 -19.85 9.68
C PHE A 187 6.16 -20.41 8.60
N ALA A 188 5.61 -21.27 7.73
CA ALA A 188 6.35 -21.82 6.58
C ALA A 188 6.77 -20.74 5.59
N LEU A 189 5.94 -19.71 5.41
CA LEU A 189 6.19 -18.56 4.55
C LEU A 189 5.57 -17.32 5.17
N VAL A 190 6.37 -16.28 5.38
CA VAL A 190 5.91 -14.96 5.83
C VAL A 190 6.11 -13.97 4.70
N VAL A 191 5.03 -13.33 4.31
CA VAL A 191 5.03 -12.26 3.30
C VAL A 191 4.71 -10.94 3.97
N VAL A 192 5.59 -9.96 3.80
CA VAL A 192 5.40 -8.60 4.31
C VAL A 192 5.30 -7.64 3.14
N ASP A 193 4.10 -7.07 2.94
CA ASP A 193 3.89 -6.01 1.95
C ASP A 193 4.22 -4.66 2.58
N GLU A 194 5.32 -4.07 2.15
CA GLU A 194 5.85 -2.79 2.59
C GLU A 194 5.63 -1.67 1.55
N ALA A 195 4.55 -1.74 0.77
CA ALA A 195 4.27 -0.79 -0.32
C ALA A 195 4.14 0.69 0.12
N PHE A 196 4.00 0.95 1.41
CA PHE A 196 3.94 2.30 1.99
C PHE A 196 5.13 2.63 2.91
N MET A 197 6.12 1.74 3.04
CA MET A 197 7.22 1.91 3.98
C MET A 197 8.07 3.15 3.66
N ASP A 198 8.25 3.48 2.39
CA ASP A 198 9.07 4.61 1.96
C ASP A 198 8.53 5.98 2.44
N PHE A 199 7.26 6.06 2.86
CA PHE A 199 6.71 7.27 3.48
C PHE A 199 7.26 7.58 4.87
N LEU A 200 7.96 6.65 5.50
CA LEU A 200 8.70 6.89 6.73
C LEU A 200 10.17 7.16 6.39
N PRO A 201 10.79 8.17 7.00
CA PRO A 201 12.22 8.38 6.86
C PRO A 201 12.99 7.16 7.41
N PRO A 202 14.22 6.89 6.94
CA PRO A 202 14.94 5.65 7.24
C PRO A 202 15.02 5.29 8.72
N GLU A 203 15.23 6.26 9.59
CA GLU A 203 15.34 6.07 11.05
C GLU A 203 14.02 5.72 11.75
N GLN A 204 12.88 5.90 11.08
CA GLN A 204 11.54 5.57 11.59
C GLN A 204 10.97 4.30 10.96
N GLN A 205 11.59 3.79 9.91
CA GLN A 205 11.13 2.58 9.23
C GLN A 205 11.18 1.35 10.15
N GLN A 206 10.16 0.51 10.04
CA GLN A 206 10.08 -0.78 10.72
C GLN A 206 10.22 -1.93 9.71
N SER A 207 10.99 -1.68 8.65
CA SER A 207 11.23 -2.64 7.58
C SER A 207 11.89 -3.91 8.09
N VAL A 208 11.49 -5.05 7.53
CA VAL A 208 12.09 -6.36 7.75
C VAL A 208 12.87 -6.84 6.52
N LEU A 209 13.11 -5.94 5.57
CA LEU A 209 13.69 -6.26 4.27
C LEU A 209 15.08 -6.90 4.38
N ASP A 210 15.94 -6.40 5.26
CA ASP A 210 17.29 -6.94 5.50
C ASP A 210 17.27 -8.33 6.16
N LEU A 211 16.19 -8.69 6.85
CA LEU A 211 16.04 -10.01 7.45
C LEU A 211 15.91 -11.15 6.42
N VAL A 212 15.64 -10.83 5.16
CA VAL A 212 15.54 -11.87 4.11
C VAL A 212 16.83 -12.68 3.96
N LEU A 213 17.98 -12.08 4.29
CA LEU A 213 19.29 -12.75 4.21
C LEU A 213 19.44 -13.89 5.24
N ASP A 214 18.78 -13.74 6.39
CA ASP A 214 18.83 -14.71 7.49
C ASP A 214 17.61 -15.66 7.48
N TRP A 215 16.50 -15.25 6.83
CA TRP A 215 15.22 -15.95 6.85
C TRP A 215 14.75 -16.30 5.44
N PRO A 216 15.09 -17.50 4.92
CA PRO A 216 14.72 -17.90 3.56
C PRO A 216 13.21 -18.03 3.34
N ASN A 217 12.41 -18.08 4.40
CA ASN A 217 10.94 -18.08 4.35
C ASN A 217 10.31 -16.68 4.42
N LEU A 218 11.12 -15.61 4.36
CA LEU A 218 10.63 -14.24 4.32
C LEU A 218 10.60 -13.73 2.87
N VAL A 219 9.49 -13.09 2.50
CA VAL A 219 9.31 -12.37 1.23
C VAL A 219 8.84 -10.96 1.56
N VAL A 220 9.56 -9.95 1.08
CA VAL A 220 9.19 -8.53 1.26
C VAL A 220 8.83 -7.91 -0.08
N VAL A 221 7.62 -7.35 -0.18
CA VAL A 221 7.11 -6.70 -1.40
C VAL A 221 7.14 -5.19 -1.24
N ARG A 222 7.67 -4.47 -2.23
CA ARG A 222 7.80 -3.01 -2.27
C ARG A 222 7.13 -2.41 -3.51
N SER A 223 6.79 -1.14 -3.46
CA SER A 223 6.09 -0.45 -4.54
C SER A 223 6.64 0.95 -4.77
N LEU A 224 7.14 1.24 -5.95
CA LEU A 224 7.59 2.58 -6.34
C LEU A 224 6.46 3.48 -6.85
N THR A 225 5.21 2.99 -6.88
CA THR A 225 4.08 3.71 -7.46
C THR A 225 3.52 4.83 -6.58
N LYS A 226 3.66 4.75 -5.25
CA LYS A 226 2.98 5.66 -4.33
C LYS A 226 3.86 6.80 -3.88
N PHE A 227 5.01 6.49 -3.32
CA PHE A 227 5.96 7.46 -2.79
C PHE A 227 6.49 8.38 -3.91
N TYR A 228 6.89 7.80 -5.05
CA TYR A 228 7.44 8.54 -6.19
C TYR A 228 6.38 9.02 -7.20
N SER A 229 5.08 8.89 -6.89
CA SER A 229 3.98 9.35 -7.77
C SER A 229 4.01 8.73 -9.19
N LEU A 230 4.31 7.45 -9.30
CA LEU A 230 4.45 6.73 -10.56
C LEU A 230 3.39 5.62 -10.78
N PRO A 231 2.10 5.82 -10.43
CA PRO A 231 1.12 4.74 -10.52
C PRO A 231 0.89 4.28 -11.97
N GLY A 232 1.05 5.16 -12.95
CA GLY A 232 0.89 4.87 -14.38
C GLY A 232 2.01 4.03 -14.98
N LEU A 233 3.22 4.07 -14.42
CA LEU A 233 4.37 3.30 -14.92
C LEU A 233 4.35 1.85 -14.48
N ARG A 234 3.59 1.50 -13.45
CA ARG A 234 3.44 0.13 -12.96
C ARG A 234 4.76 -0.52 -12.56
N LEU A 235 5.35 -0.10 -11.45
CA LEU A 235 6.61 -0.64 -10.98
C LEU A 235 6.60 -0.98 -9.50
N GLY A 236 7.10 -2.16 -9.15
CA GLY A 236 7.39 -2.65 -7.82
C GLY A 236 8.53 -3.65 -7.86
N TYR A 237 8.97 -4.09 -6.72
CA TYR A 237 9.98 -5.12 -6.59
C TYR A 237 9.70 -5.98 -5.35
N VAL A 238 10.32 -7.14 -5.34
CA VAL A 238 10.31 -8.07 -4.21
C VAL A 238 11.73 -8.39 -3.83
N VAL A 239 11.95 -8.57 -2.53
CA VAL A 239 13.20 -9.10 -1.97
C VAL A 239 12.86 -10.42 -1.29
N ALA A 240 13.52 -11.50 -1.70
CA ALA A 240 13.28 -12.85 -1.23
C ALA A 240 14.48 -13.77 -1.53
N HIS A 241 14.48 -14.95 -0.94
CA HIS A 241 15.50 -15.96 -1.24
C HIS A 241 15.52 -16.28 -2.75
N PRO A 242 16.71 -16.42 -3.37
CA PRO A 242 16.86 -16.65 -4.81
C PRO A 242 16.06 -17.82 -5.36
N ASP A 243 15.84 -18.88 -4.57
CA ASP A 243 15.04 -20.04 -4.99
C ASP A 243 13.58 -19.68 -5.33
N TYR A 244 12.98 -18.71 -4.62
CA TYR A 244 11.65 -18.19 -4.99
C TYR A 244 11.73 -17.45 -6.30
N LEU A 245 12.70 -16.55 -6.44
CA LEU A 245 12.82 -15.67 -7.60
C LEU A 245 13.10 -16.46 -8.88
N GLN A 246 13.95 -17.51 -8.81
CA GLN A 246 14.23 -18.40 -9.93
C GLN A 246 12.96 -19.16 -10.38
N ARG A 247 12.13 -19.65 -9.44
CA ARG A 247 10.85 -20.29 -9.78
C ARG A 247 9.89 -19.31 -10.43
N TRP A 248 9.78 -18.09 -9.90
CA TRP A 248 8.86 -17.08 -10.43
C TRP A 248 9.29 -16.59 -11.81
N GLN A 249 10.59 -16.53 -12.08
CA GLN A 249 11.13 -16.21 -13.40
C GLN A 249 10.65 -17.20 -14.47
N GLN A 250 10.41 -18.46 -14.12
CA GLN A 250 9.88 -19.48 -15.03
C GLN A 250 8.37 -19.34 -15.28
N TRP A 251 7.66 -18.62 -14.41
CA TRP A 251 6.19 -18.52 -14.46
C TRP A 251 5.72 -17.22 -15.10
N ARG A 252 6.57 -16.21 -15.14
CA ARG A 252 6.21 -14.85 -15.56
C ARG A 252 6.57 -14.57 -17.01
N ASP A 253 5.98 -13.51 -17.55
CA ASP A 253 6.39 -12.93 -18.83
C ASP A 253 7.87 -12.49 -18.74
N PRO A 254 8.68 -12.71 -19.79
CA PRO A 254 10.10 -12.29 -19.78
C PRO A 254 10.29 -10.78 -19.74
N TRP A 255 9.29 -9.97 -20.13
CA TRP A 255 9.38 -8.50 -20.20
C TRP A 255 8.26 -7.79 -19.40
N PRO A 256 8.09 -8.07 -18.09
CA PRO A 256 6.96 -7.55 -17.34
C PRO A 256 7.03 -6.05 -17.08
N VAL A 257 8.24 -5.47 -17.02
CA VAL A 257 8.47 -4.04 -16.74
C VAL A 257 8.84 -3.32 -18.03
N ASN A 258 8.17 -2.21 -18.33
CA ASN A 258 8.48 -1.40 -19.50
C ASN A 258 9.74 -0.55 -19.31
N VAL A 259 10.44 -0.24 -20.41
CA VAL A 259 11.72 0.49 -20.41
C VAL A 259 11.64 1.87 -19.73
N LEU A 260 10.49 2.55 -19.78
CA LEU A 260 10.34 3.87 -19.17
C LEU A 260 10.17 3.76 -17.65
N ALA A 261 9.56 2.68 -17.17
CA ALA A 261 9.47 2.40 -15.74
C ALA A 261 10.86 2.10 -15.14
N GLU A 262 11.70 1.36 -15.87
CA GLU A 262 13.07 1.06 -15.46
C GLU A 262 13.89 2.34 -15.25
N VAL A 263 14.01 3.19 -16.28
CA VAL A 263 14.78 4.44 -16.17
C VAL A 263 14.20 5.42 -15.15
N ALA A 264 12.86 5.45 -15.02
CA ALA A 264 12.16 6.26 -14.03
C ALA A 264 12.50 5.83 -12.61
N ALA A 265 12.58 4.52 -12.35
CA ALA A 265 12.90 3.99 -11.03
C ALA A 265 14.35 4.32 -10.63
N ILE A 266 15.30 4.12 -11.53
CA ILE A 266 16.72 4.43 -11.25
C ILE A 266 16.85 5.91 -10.88
N ALA A 267 16.24 6.81 -11.66
CA ALA A 267 16.26 8.24 -11.36
C ALA A 267 15.54 8.59 -10.05
N ALA A 268 14.47 7.87 -9.71
CA ALA A 268 13.71 8.09 -8.47
C ALA A 268 14.49 7.67 -7.22
N LEU A 269 15.23 6.55 -7.29
CA LEU A 269 16.03 6.05 -6.18
C LEU A 269 17.18 7.00 -5.83
N ASP A 270 17.76 7.68 -6.82
CA ASP A 270 18.85 8.65 -6.65
C ASP A 270 18.38 10.06 -6.24
N ASP A 271 17.05 10.35 -6.31
CA ASP A 271 16.53 11.67 -5.99
C ASP A 271 16.27 11.85 -4.48
N HIS A 272 17.35 12.00 -3.73
CA HIS A 272 17.31 12.19 -2.27
C HIS A 272 16.59 13.49 -1.88
N ASP A 273 16.66 14.53 -2.69
CA ASP A 273 15.96 15.81 -2.43
C ASP A 273 14.44 15.61 -2.45
N PHE A 274 13.92 14.85 -3.41
CA PHE A 274 12.49 14.51 -3.45
C PHE A 274 12.07 13.64 -2.27
N GLN A 275 12.92 12.70 -1.85
CA GLN A 275 12.66 11.86 -0.68
C GLN A 275 12.53 12.73 0.58
N HIS A 276 13.49 13.62 0.84
CA HIS A 276 13.45 14.55 1.97
C HIS A 276 12.23 15.48 1.91
N GLN A 277 11.95 16.09 0.77
CA GLN A 277 10.76 16.95 0.58
C GLN A 277 9.46 16.19 0.89
N THR A 278 9.39 14.91 0.53
CA THR A 278 8.21 14.07 0.82
C THR A 278 8.05 13.81 2.31
N TRP A 279 9.12 13.47 3.02
CA TRP A 279 9.07 13.26 4.47
C TRP A 279 8.73 14.54 5.23
N ASP A 280 9.33 15.67 4.85
CA ASP A 280 9.05 17.00 5.44
C ASP A 280 7.58 17.39 5.21
N TRP A 281 7.11 17.24 3.98
CA TRP A 281 5.70 17.51 3.64
C TRP A 281 4.76 16.66 4.49
N LEU A 282 4.97 15.35 4.58
CA LEU A 282 4.08 14.45 5.30
C LEU A 282 4.10 14.72 6.80
N THR A 283 5.27 14.95 7.37
CA THR A 283 5.46 15.30 8.79
C THR A 283 4.75 16.60 9.16
N ALA A 284 4.82 17.62 8.28
CA ALA A 284 4.17 18.90 8.51
C ALA A 284 2.64 18.85 8.29
N THR A 285 2.15 17.98 7.38
CA THR A 285 0.76 18.02 6.92
C THR A 285 -0.15 17.04 7.66
N ARG A 286 0.39 15.89 8.08
CA ARG A 286 -0.39 14.81 8.71
C ARG A 286 -1.02 15.22 10.05
N PRO A 287 -0.30 15.80 11.04
CA PRO A 287 -0.87 16.13 12.33
C PRO A 287 -2.01 17.17 12.25
N PRO A 288 -1.88 18.31 11.55
CA PRO A 288 -2.97 19.28 11.47
C PRO A 288 -4.21 18.73 10.75
N LEU A 289 -4.04 17.87 9.72
CA LEU A 289 -5.19 17.23 9.07
C LEU A 289 -5.89 16.25 10.00
N SER A 290 -5.14 15.45 10.78
CA SER A 290 -5.71 14.56 11.79
C SER A 290 -6.54 15.31 12.83
N GLN A 291 -5.98 16.41 13.38
CA GLN A 291 -6.67 17.26 14.35
C GLN A 291 -7.95 17.89 13.77
N ALA A 292 -7.87 18.38 12.53
CA ALA A 292 -9.03 18.98 11.86
C ALA A 292 -10.14 17.96 11.60
N LEU A 293 -9.80 16.73 11.20
CA LEU A 293 -10.78 15.64 11.04
C LEU A 293 -11.43 15.27 12.39
N GLN A 294 -10.61 15.18 13.44
CA GLN A 294 -11.09 14.85 14.79
C GLN A 294 -12.01 15.92 15.37
N ALA A 295 -11.86 17.17 14.93
CA ALA A 295 -12.74 18.28 15.34
C ALA A 295 -14.11 18.27 14.64
N ILE A 296 -14.31 17.45 13.61
CA ILE A 296 -15.62 17.30 12.95
C ILE A 296 -16.47 16.28 13.73
N PRO A 297 -17.63 16.68 14.28
CA PRO A 297 -18.50 15.74 14.99
C PRO A 297 -18.88 14.53 14.14
N GLY A 298 -18.85 13.35 14.74
CA GLY A 298 -19.17 12.09 14.05
C GLY A 298 -18.04 11.49 13.23
N LEU A 299 -16.83 12.06 13.25
CA LEU A 299 -15.64 11.49 12.63
C LEU A 299 -14.58 11.06 13.66
N THR A 300 -13.98 9.92 13.44
CA THR A 300 -12.83 9.41 14.23
C THR A 300 -11.73 8.95 13.30
N PRO A 301 -10.70 9.77 13.04
CA PRO A 301 -9.54 9.34 12.26
C PRO A 301 -8.69 8.37 13.08
N PHE A 302 -8.20 7.33 12.41
CA PHE A 302 -7.23 6.39 12.98
C PHE A 302 -5.82 6.99 12.98
N PRO A 303 -4.94 6.58 13.91
CA PRO A 303 -3.51 6.88 13.81
C PRO A 303 -2.94 6.39 12.47
N ALA A 304 -2.04 7.16 11.86
CA ALA A 304 -1.50 6.80 10.55
C ALA A 304 -0.02 7.16 10.44
N SER A 305 0.79 6.20 10.02
CA SER A 305 2.21 6.38 9.71
C SER A 305 2.46 6.64 8.22
N ALA A 306 1.50 6.29 7.34
CA ALA A 306 1.60 6.52 5.90
C ALA A 306 0.88 7.81 5.45
N ASN A 307 0.75 8.00 4.14
CA ASN A 307 0.13 9.17 3.51
C ASN A 307 -1.40 9.06 3.36
N PHE A 308 -2.09 8.42 4.29
CA PHE A 308 -3.55 8.31 4.30
C PHE A 308 -4.09 8.10 5.71
N PHE A 309 -5.36 8.45 5.91
CA PHE A 309 -6.12 8.13 7.11
C PHE A 309 -7.27 7.18 6.78
N LEU A 310 -7.48 6.17 7.62
CA LEU A 310 -8.78 5.54 7.79
C LEU A 310 -9.59 6.41 8.76
N VAL A 311 -10.83 6.72 8.40
CA VAL A 311 -11.73 7.53 9.23
C VAL A 311 -13.01 6.76 9.45
N GLN A 312 -13.39 6.59 10.71
CA GLN A 312 -14.71 6.08 11.08
C GLN A 312 -15.73 7.21 11.05
N THR A 313 -16.95 6.95 10.60
CA THR A 313 -18.04 7.91 10.54
C THR A 313 -19.31 7.34 11.18
N GLU A 314 -20.07 8.18 11.88
CA GLU A 314 -21.40 7.82 12.40
C GLU A 314 -22.45 7.68 11.28
N GLY A 315 -22.22 8.32 10.15
CA GLY A 315 -23.06 8.24 8.95
C GLY A 315 -22.64 7.16 7.95
N SER A 316 -23.25 7.16 6.76
CA SER A 316 -22.88 6.31 5.63
C SER A 316 -21.69 6.90 4.87
N SER A 317 -20.58 6.17 4.80
CA SER A 317 -19.41 6.55 4.01
C SER A 317 -19.72 6.62 2.50
N THR A 318 -20.65 5.79 2.06
CA THR A 318 -21.13 5.77 0.67
C THR A 318 -21.91 7.04 0.32
N GLN A 319 -22.80 7.49 1.20
CA GLN A 319 -23.55 8.72 1.01
C GLN A 319 -22.62 9.94 1.06
N LEU A 320 -21.68 9.95 2.01
CA LEU A 320 -20.67 11.01 2.11
C LEU A 320 -19.83 11.10 0.81
N GLN A 321 -19.35 9.96 0.28
CA GLN A 321 -18.62 9.94 -0.97
C GLN A 321 -19.45 10.50 -2.13
N GLN A 322 -20.71 10.07 -2.24
CA GLN A 322 -21.60 10.51 -3.32
C GLN A 322 -21.86 12.01 -3.27
N GLN A 323 -22.15 12.56 -2.09
CA GLN A 323 -22.41 13.99 -1.90
C GLN A 323 -21.15 14.83 -2.13
N LEU A 324 -19.98 14.37 -1.67
CA LEU A 324 -18.70 15.02 -1.95
C LEU A 324 -18.40 15.05 -3.46
N LEU A 325 -18.69 13.98 -4.18
CA LEU A 325 -18.53 13.94 -5.63
C LEU A 325 -19.48 14.91 -6.33
N GLN A 326 -20.76 14.88 -5.99
CA GLN A 326 -21.79 15.69 -6.68
C GLN A 326 -21.67 17.18 -6.43
N HIS A 327 -21.29 17.58 -5.22
CA HIS A 327 -21.30 19.01 -4.83
C HIS A 327 -19.92 19.66 -4.82
N HIS A 328 -18.85 18.84 -4.70
CA HIS A 328 -17.48 19.37 -4.52
C HIS A 328 -16.46 18.77 -5.48
N GLN A 329 -16.83 17.79 -6.35
CA GLN A 329 -15.92 17.04 -7.21
C GLN A 329 -14.78 16.36 -6.44
N ILE A 330 -15.02 15.97 -5.18
CA ILE A 330 -14.05 15.31 -4.30
C ILE A 330 -14.36 13.83 -4.24
N LEU A 331 -13.36 12.99 -4.56
CA LEU A 331 -13.44 11.53 -4.48
C LEU A 331 -12.71 11.02 -3.24
N ILE A 332 -13.43 10.48 -2.26
CA ILE A 332 -12.88 9.71 -1.13
C ILE A 332 -13.01 8.20 -1.38
N ARG A 333 -12.33 7.38 -0.59
CA ARG A 333 -12.43 5.91 -0.65
C ARG A 333 -13.46 5.40 0.35
N ASP A 334 -14.56 4.82 -0.10
CA ASP A 334 -15.68 4.33 0.73
C ASP A 334 -15.44 3.03 1.51
N CYS A 335 -14.33 2.41 1.43
CA CYS A 335 -13.93 1.20 2.14
C CYS A 335 -14.87 -0.04 2.05
N LEU A 336 -15.93 -0.03 1.25
CA LEU A 336 -16.84 -1.19 1.10
C LEU A 336 -16.15 -2.45 0.56
N SER A 337 -15.02 -2.29 -0.14
CA SER A 337 -14.21 -3.42 -0.63
C SER A 337 -13.40 -4.09 0.47
N PHE A 338 -13.29 -3.49 1.65
CA PHE A 338 -12.77 -4.08 2.87
C PHE A 338 -13.97 -4.64 3.64
N ARG A 339 -14.24 -5.93 3.50
CA ARG A 339 -15.49 -6.57 3.91
C ARG A 339 -15.85 -6.34 5.39
N GLU A 340 -14.84 -6.21 6.24
CA GLU A 340 -14.97 -6.06 7.68
C GLU A 340 -15.30 -4.63 8.10
N LEU A 341 -15.12 -3.63 7.23
CA LEU A 341 -15.38 -2.22 7.55
C LEU A 341 -16.83 -1.79 7.31
N GLY A 342 -17.48 -2.35 6.29
CA GLY A 342 -18.83 -1.94 5.92
C GLY A 342 -18.91 -0.46 5.50
N ASP A 343 -20.09 0.16 5.73
CA ASP A 343 -20.41 1.53 5.30
C ASP A 343 -20.18 2.59 6.40
N ARG A 344 -19.31 2.29 7.36
CA ARG A 344 -18.97 3.19 8.49
C ARG A 344 -17.55 3.70 8.45
N TYR A 345 -16.83 3.40 7.38
CA TYR A 345 -15.44 3.80 7.25
C TYR A 345 -15.17 4.32 5.85
N PHE A 346 -14.31 5.32 5.78
CA PHE A 346 -13.74 5.78 4.53
C PHE A 346 -12.24 6.02 4.70
N ARG A 347 -11.50 5.96 3.60
CA ARG A 347 -10.08 6.28 3.59
C ARG A 347 -9.83 7.50 2.70
N ILE A 348 -8.96 8.38 3.18
CA ILE A 348 -8.51 9.57 2.45
C ILE A 348 -6.99 9.61 2.37
N ALA A 349 -6.46 9.97 1.21
CA ALA A 349 -5.06 10.33 1.07
C ALA A 349 -4.78 11.66 1.80
N ILE A 350 -3.56 11.82 2.30
CA ILE A 350 -3.04 13.13 2.72
C ILE A 350 -2.52 13.81 1.46
N ARG A 351 -2.98 15.03 1.21
CA ARG A 351 -2.61 15.80 0.03
C ARG A 351 -2.00 17.14 0.43
N ARG A 352 -1.81 18.06 -0.52
CA ARG A 352 -1.30 19.41 -0.23
C ARG A 352 -2.25 20.15 0.73
N PRO A 353 -1.75 21.06 1.58
CA PRO A 353 -2.58 21.73 2.59
C PRO A 353 -3.84 22.41 2.02
N VAL A 354 -3.74 23.04 0.85
CA VAL A 354 -4.88 23.68 0.16
C VAL A 354 -5.94 22.64 -0.23
N GLU A 355 -5.52 21.48 -0.77
CA GLU A 355 -6.43 20.39 -1.16
C GLU A 355 -7.09 19.77 0.08
N ASN A 356 -6.32 19.56 1.15
CA ASN A 356 -6.85 19.06 2.42
C ASN A 356 -7.90 20.01 3.01
N GLN A 357 -7.69 21.32 2.90
CA GLN A 357 -8.69 22.31 3.35
C GLN A 357 -9.97 22.24 2.53
N GLN A 358 -9.87 22.02 1.21
CA GLN A 358 -11.05 21.81 0.35
C GLN A 358 -11.84 20.56 0.77
N LEU A 359 -11.13 19.46 1.08
CA LEU A 359 -11.78 18.25 1.61
C LEU A 359 -12.51 18.52 2.92
N LEU A 360 -11.84 19.16 3.89
CA LEU A 360 -12.45 19.48 5.19
C LEU A 360 -13.69 20.34 5.06
N ASN A 361 -13.63 21.39 4.22
CA ASN A 361 -14.78 22.26 3.94
C ASN A 361 -15.93 21.47 3.31
N GLY A 362 -15.65 20.62 2.33
CA GLY A 362 -16.65 19.76 1.69
C GLY A 362 -17.31 18.79 2.68
N ILE A 363 -16.53 18.12 3.52
CA ILE A 363 -17.06 17.21 4.56
C ILE A 363 -17.96 17.98 5.52
N GLN A 364 -17.52 19.12 6.03
CA GLN A 364 -18.31 19.93 6.97
C GLN A 364 -19.65 20.38 6.37
N GLN A 365 -19.64 20.83 5.10
CA GLN A 365 -20.87 21.25 4.41
C GLN A 365 -21.83 20.08 4.21
N VAL A 366 -21.34 18.93 3.76
CA VAL A 366 -22.17 17.74 3.55
C VAL A 366 -22.77 17.23 4.86
N MET A 367 -21.97 17.16 5.94
CA MET A 367 -22.44 16.68 7.23
C MET A 367 -23.40 17.65 7.92
N SER A 368 -23.27 18.96 7.72
CA SER A 368 -24.20 19.96 8.27
C SER A 368 -25.58 19.97 7.57
N ILE A 369 -25.68 19.49 6.33
CA ILE A 369 -26.96 19.36 5.61
C ILE A 369 -27.72 18.08 6.03
N SER A 370 -27.03 17.11 6.60
CA SER A 370 -27.59 15.79 6.94
C SER A 370 -28.20 15.74 8.37
N VAL A 371 -28.14 16.85 9.12
CA VAL A 371 -28.79 17.08 10.42
C VAL A 371 -30.07 17.88 10.21
#